data_86d9b1534440aa311cd6aa639e6b2367
#
_entry.id   86d9b1534440aa311cd6aa639e6b2367
#
_cell.length_a   1.000
_cell.length_b   1.000
_cell.length_c   1.000
_cell.angle_alpha   90.00
_cell.angle_beta   90.00
_cell.angle_gamma   90.00
#
_symmetry.space_group_name_H-M   'P 1'
#
loop_
_entity.id
_entity.type
_entity.pdbx_description
1 polymer ?
#
loop_
_entity_poly.entity_id
_entity_poly.type
_entity_poly.pdbx_seq_one_letter_code
_entity_poly.pdbx_strand_id
1 'polypeptide(L)'
;MPLMGSIYVGTSGLQTSNNALNTAAHNLSNIETAGYTRQQILQGSKFYNTIGIASVSNMQVGIGVDYTKCRQVRDEFLDASYRKENGRSSFYEICSESTQEIETLLGEMEGASFKESLAKLWTSVQELQKDPSSSITQGVFIATCSQFLERASAVSKGLNDYQQNLNSRVTGMVEDINTITDQIFELNNKIQKAEIGIEEANDYRDKRNYLIDQLSSKISIKTVENANGGVEIYAEGSPLLIGDTVTHLEVVANEDGFYDVTWGALYDFQPVYNFHQTVSSDFDTDTGELKSLLFARGDHVANYSDLENYNFYNYGTPDTNDIPIASSIVMNAQGQFDRLIHNMVTAINNVICDNADNSSKTGSYEVFTRLGSARYDAAGDYIKEDISKSPADVSTMYTISNLKINPDLLKQPTLNSFIKDDKSVDFEKATKLMEVFAGIGQVRDLNQPSEVYVDAAWTINPNLNSKHGYIAFYDSVVGQMANVGSVYNSIVSSQNATVSSLENSRQQVLGVSSEEELQNIIKFQNAYNASSRYINVIDQMLEHIITTL
;
A
#
# COMPACT_ATOMS: atom_id res chain seq x y z
N MET A 1 -65.17 9.77 -29.43
CA MET A 1 -64.13 8.94 -28.76
C MET A 1 -64.84 7.94 -27.90
N PRO A 2 -64.43 6.71 -27.88
CA PRO A 2 -64.97 5.81 -26.88
C PRO A 2 -64.43 6.30 -25.52
N LEU A 3 -65.32 6.74 -24.62
CA LEU A 3 -65.02 7.21 -23.25
C LEU A 3 -64.13 6.25 -22.48
N MET A 4 -64.21 4.98 -22.76
CA MET A 4 -63.28 3.94 -22.26
C MET A 4 -61.82 4.21 -22.59
N GLY A 5 -61.48 4.77 -23.77
CA GLY A 5 -60.10 5.14 -24.11
C GLY A 5 -59.61 6.32 -23.26
N SER A 6 -60.48 7.24 -22.89
CA SER A 6 -60.13 8.37 -22.02
C SER A 6 -59.88 7.95 -20.56
N ILE A 7 -60.55 6.88 -20.08
CA ILE A 7 -60.26 6.31 -18.76
C ILE A 7 -58.83 5.73 -18.75
N TYR A 8 -58.38 5.04 -19.79
CA TYR A 8 -57.03 4.54 -19.89
C TYR A 8 -55.98 5.62 -19.87
N VAL A 9 -56.22 6.78 -20.49
CA VAL A 9 -55.34 7.96 -20.43
C VAL A 9 -55.23 8.47 -18.99
N GLY A 10 -56.35 8.62 -18.29
CA GLY A 10 -56.39 9.06 -16.92
C GLY A 10 -55.70 8.08 -15.94
N THR A 11 -55.99 6.77 -16.06
CA THR A 11 -55.40 5.77 -15.18
C THR A 11 -53.91 5.58 -15.42
N SER A 12 -53.45 5.64 -16.69
CA SER A 12 -52.03 5.59 -17.00
C SER A 12 -51.26 6.78 -16.42
N GLY A 13 -51.85 8.01 -16.54
CA GLY A 13 -51.27 9.23 -15.93
C GLY A 13 -51.21 9.14 -14.42
N LEU A 14 -52.25 8.61 -13.76
CA LEU A 14 -52.31 8.44 -12.32
C LEU A 14 -51.28 7.44 -11.84
N GLN A 15 -51.19 6.27 -12.48
CA GLN A 15 -50.20 5.23 -12.11
C GLN A 15 -48.76 5.69 -12.29
N THR A 16 -48.43 6.31 -13.42
CA THR A 16 -47.10 6.82 -13.71
C THR A 16 -46.71 7.96 -12.74
N SER A 17 -47.64 8.86 -12.41
CA SER A 17 -47.39 9.92 -11.43
C SER A 17 -47.18 9.37 -10.02
N ASN A 18 -47.92 8.31 -9.63
CA ASN A 18 -47.73 7.64 -8.33
C ASN A 18 -46.37 6.95 -8.25
N ASN A 19 -45.95 6.23 -9.29
CA ASN A 19 -44.65 5.60 -9.34
C ASN A 19 -43.51 6.65 -9.26
N ALA A 20 -43.64 7.76 -9.99
CA ALA A 20 -42.68 8.85 -9.94
C ALA A 20 -42.61 9.54 -8.55
N LEU A 21 -43.75 9.67 -7.88
CA LEU A 21 -43.82 10.20 -6.53
C LEU A 21 -43.12 9.27 -5.52
N ASN A 22 -43.35 7.95 -5.64
CA ASN A 22 -42.67 6.94 -4.80
C ASN A 22 -41.18 6.95 -5.02
N THR A 23 -40.67 7.04 -6.26
CA THR A 23 -39.24 7.11 -6.55
C THR A 23 -38.60 8.38 -5.99
N ALA A 24 -39.25 9.55 -6.13
CA ALA A 24 -38.74 10.79 -5.54
C ALA A 24 -38.74 10.75 -3.99
N ALA A 25 -39.76 10.13 -3.38
CA ALA A 25 -39.76 9.89 -1.93
C ALA A 25 -38.68 8.92 -1.49
N HIS A 26 -38.41 7.84 -2.29
CA HIS A 26 -37.34 6.89 -2.05
C HIS A 26 -35.96 7.54 -2.15
N ASN A 27 -35.72 8.37 -3.18
CA ASN A 27 -34.49 9.14 -3.29
C ASN A 27 -34.26 10.02 -2.06
N LEU A 28 -35.30 10.77 -1.64
CA LEU A 28 -35.24 11.68 -0.49
C LEU A 28 -34.94 10.92 0.82
N SER A 29 -35.53 9.74 0.98
CA SER A 29 -35.32 8.91 2.18
C SER A 29 -33.92 8.34 2.29
N ASN A 30 -33.21 8.16 1.16
CA ASN A 30 -31.90 7.56 1.09
C ASN A 30 -30.78 8.57 0.82
N ILE A 31 -31.02 9.86 0.99
CA ILE A 31 -30.05 10.93 0.69
C ILE A 31 -28.74 10.79 1.46
N GLU A 32 -28.77 10.25 2.70
CA GLU A 32 -27.62 10.03 3.56
C GLU A 32 -27.10 8.56 3.51
N THR A 33 -27.71 7.70 2.69
CA THR A 33 -27.29 6.32 2.57
C THR A 33 -26.03 6.22 1.73
N ALA A 34 -24.92 5.71 2.32
CA ALA A 34 -23.65 5.56 1.62
C ALA A 34 -23.80 4.67 0.38
N GLY A 35 -23.27 5.13 -0.76
CA GLY A 35 -23.32 4.41 -2.03
C GLY A 35 -24.68 4.46 -2.75
N TYR A 36 -25.67 5.17 -2.21
CA TYR A 36 -26.96 5.33 -2.86
C TYR A 36 -26.84 6.20 -4.12
N THR A 37 -27.44 5.74 -5.21
CA THR A 37 -27.49 6.45 -6.48
C THR A 37 -28.90 6.94 -6.78
N ARG A 38 -29.03 8.21 -7.19
CA ARG A 38 -30.30 8.79 -7.59
C ARG A 38 -30.99 7.95 -8.66
N GLN A 39 -32.24 7.59 -8.40
CA GLN A 39 -33.09 6.85 -9.32
C GLN A 39 -34.00 7.79 -10.11
N GLN A 40 -34.17 7.51 -11.38
CA GLN A 40 -34.99 8.29 -12.28
C GLN A 40 -35.96 7.39 -13.06
N ILE A 41 -37.24 7.73 -13.01
CA ILE A 41 -38.26 7.09 -13.84
C ILE A 41 -38.18 7.63 -15.27
N LEU A 42 -38.08 6.69 -16.23
CA LEU A 42 -38.27 7.00 -17.64
C LEU A 42 -39.72 6.79 -18.02
N GLN A 43 -40.30 7.86 -18.59
CA GLN A 43 -41.68 7.89 -19.07
C GLN A 43 -41.69 7.97 -20.58
N GLY A 44 -42.53 7.20 -21.21
CA GLY A 44 -42.76 7.20 -22.67
C GLY A 44 -44.24 7.41 -23.04
N SER A 45 -44.52 7.90 -24.23
CA SER A 45 -45.89 7.89 -24.76
C SER A 45 -46.30 6.47 -25.07
N LYS A 46 -47.50 6.07 -24.59
CA LYS A 46 -48.12 4.78 -24.97
C LYS A 46 -48.56 4.83 -26.44
N PHE A 47 -48.93 3.70 -27.00
CA PHE A 47 -49.32 3.57 -28.42
C PHE A 47 -50.40 4.59 -28.83
N TYR A 48 -50.40 4.97 -30.11
CA TYR A 48 -51.42 5.77 -30.73
C TYR A 48 -52.49 4.86 -31.32
N ASN A 49 -53.76 5.17 -31.06
CA ASN A 49 -54.89 4.47 -31.69
C ASN A 49 -55.33 5.24 -32.92
N THR A 50 -55.44 4.58 -34.05
CA THR A 50 -55.95 5.19 -35.28
C THR A 50 -57.46 5.22 -35.21
N ILE A 51 -58.10 6.40 -35.17
CA ILE A 51 -59.52 6.60 -35.04
C ILE A 51 -60.20 6.64 -36.42
N GLY A 52 -59.49 7.04 -37.45
CA GLY A 52 -60.00 7.11 -38.81
C GLY A 52 -58.88 7.27 -39.82
N ILE A 53 -59.10 6.75 -41.02
CA ILE A 53 -58.20 6.90 -42.14
C ILE A 53 -58.85 7.88 -43.11
N ALA A 54 -58.29 9.08 -43.24
CA ALA A 54 -58.65 10.04 -44.28
C ALA A 54 -57.69 9.88 -45.45
N SER A 55 -58.08 10.26 -46.63
CA SER A 55 -57.32 10.08 -47.88
C SER A 55 -55.93 10.76 -47.88
N VAL A 56 -55.64 11.60 -46.92
CA VAL A 56 -54.38 12.38 -46.80
C VAL A 56 -53.70 12.24 -45.44
N SER A 57 -54.36 11.77 -44.36
CA SER A 57 -53.80 11.61 -43.04
C SER A 57 -54.52 10.59 -42.16
N ASN A 58 -53.78 9.83 -41.36
CA ASN A 58 -54.35 8.99 -40.30
C ASN A 58 -54.66 9.86 -39.07
N MET A 59 -55.93 9.88 -38.63
CA MET A 59 -56.30 10.47 -37.36
C MET A 59 -55.87 9.53 -36.21
N GLN A 60 -54.87 9.93 -35.46
CA GLN A 60 -54.33 9.17 -34.32
C GLN A 60 -54.60 9.90 -33.00
N VAL A 61 -54.96 9.14 -31.97
CA VAL A 61 -55.12 9.64 -30.61
C VAL A 61 -54.22 8.83 -29.69
N GLY A 62 -53.43 9.54 -28.87
CA GLY A 62 -52.57 8.92 -27.85
C GLY A 62 -53.39 8.23 -26.75
N ILE A 63 -52.98 7.06 -26.30
CA ILE A 63 -53.64 6.25 -25.27
C ILE A 63 -53.07 6.52 -23.85
N GLY A 64 -52.23 7.53 -23.69
CA GLY A 64 -51.67 7.91 -22.40
C GLY A 64 -50.15 7.77 -22.32
N VAL A 65 -49.67 7.71 -21.10
CA VAL A 65 -48.24 7.60 -20.73
C VAL A 65 -47.92 6.20 -20.22
N ASP A 66 -46.73 5.70 -20.52
CA ASP A 66 -46.23 4.45 -19.98
C ASP A 66 -45.01 4.68 -19.10
N TYR A 67 -44.92 3.84 -18.07
CA TYR A 67 -43.71 3.65 -17.27
C TYR A 67 -42.79 2.71 -18.04
N THR A 68 -41.61 3.19 -18.42
CA THR A 68 -40.66 2.37 -19.18
C THR A 68 -39.76 1.59 -18.24
N LYS A 69 -39.02 2.28 -17.40
CA LYS A 69 -38.17 1.69 -16.37
C LYS A 69 -37.72 2.75 -15.34
N CYS A 70 -37.27 2.28 -14.17
CA CYS A 70 -36.54 3.09 -13.22
C CYS A 70 -35.06 2.80 -13.37
N ARG A 71 -34.26 3.80 -13.73
CA ARG A 71 -32.81 3.67 -13.92
C ARG A 71 -32.05 4.45 -12.88
N GLN A 72 -30.81 4.03 -12.60
CA GLN A 72 -29.82 4.82 -11.91
C GLN A 72 -29.26 5.93 -12.81
N VAL A 73 -29.02 7.11 -12.23
CA VAL A 73 -28.34 8.20 -12.94
C VAL A 73 -26.85 8.07 -12.62
N ARG A 74 -26.07 7.50 -13.55
CA ARG A 74 -24.68 7.12 -13.32
C ARG A 74 -23.79 7.45 -14.51
N ASP A 75 -22.51 7.76 -14.24
CA ASP A 75 -21.47 7.97 -15.25
C ASP A 75 -20.32 6.98 -15.02
N GLU A 76 -20.21 6.00 -15.90
CA GLU A 76 -19.21 4.91 -15.83
C GLU A 76 -17.77 5.43 -15.96
N PHE A 77 -17.56 6.53 -16.69
CA PHE A 77 -16.25 7.11 -16.85
C PHE A 77 -15.76 7.76 -15.54
N LEU A 78 -16.65 8.49 -14.87
CA LEU A 78 -16.33 9.08 -13.55
C LEU A 78 -16.07 7.98 -12.51
N ASP A 79 -16.84 6.89 -12.54
CA ASP A 79 -16.64 5.77 -11.64
C ASP A 79 -15.28 5.08 -11.86
N ALA A 80 -14.93 4.80 -13.13
CA ALA A 80 -13.64 4.21 -13.46
C ALA A 80 -12.47 5.11 -13.06
N SER A 81 -12.59 6.42 -13.31
CA SER A 81 -11.59 7.42 -12.93
C SER A 81 -11.43 7.51 -11.42
N TYR A 82 -12.54 7.55 -10.67
CA TYR A 82 -12.52 7.56 -9.22
C TYR A 82 -11.82 6.32 -8.65
N ARG A 83 -12.21 5.11 -9.12
CA ARG A 83 -11.63 3.84 -8.66
C ARG A 83 -10.13 3.78 -8.88
N LYS A 84 -9.67 4.24 -10.04
CA LYS A 84 -8.26 4.29 -10.38
C LYS A 84 -7.47 5.22 -9.43
N GLU A 85 -7.94 6.45 -9.27
CA GLU A 85 -7.24 7.43 -8.42
C GLU A 85 -7.38 7.12 -6.92
N ASN A 86 -8.47 6.48 -6.50
CA ASN A 86 -8.65 5.98 -5.14
C ASN A 86 -7.64 4.87 -4.82
N GLY A 87 -7.43 3.90 -5.73
CA GLY A 87 -6.41 2.87 -5.58
C GLY A 87 -5.00 3.45 -5.51
N ARG A 88 -4.72 4.52 -6.30
CA ARG A 88 -3.43 5.23 -6.26
C ARG A 88 -3.23 5.96 -4.95
N SER A 89 -4.25 6.65 -4.44
CA SER A 89 -4.19 7.33 -3.15
C SER A 89 -3.84 6.35 -2.03
N SER A 90 -4.54 5.20 -1.98
CA SER A 90 -4.31 4.16 -0.99
C SER A 90 -2.90 3.56 -1.06
N PHE A 91 -2.33 3.43 -2.26
CA PHE A 91 -0.94 2.99 -2.44
C PHE A 91 0.03 3.95 -1.75
N TYR A 92 -0.06 5.24 -2.04
CA TYR A 92 0.86 6.24 -1.49
C TYR A 92 0.61 6.52 -0.01
N GLU A 93 -0.61 6.32 0.51
CA GLU A 93 -0.90 6.42 1.94
C GLU A 93 -0.09 5.42 2.76
N ILE A 94 -0.02 4.15 2.33
CA ILE A 94 0.80 3.12 2.97
C ILE A 94 2.29 3.43 2.85
N CYS A 95 2.76 3.89 1.69
CA CYS A 95 4.16 4.30 1.51
C CYS A 95 4.53 5.45 2.48
N SER A 96 3.66 6.44 2.62
CA SER A 96 3.84 7.58 3.52
C SER A 96 3.82 7.14 4.99
N GLU A 97 2.84 6.31 5.39
CA GLU A 97 2.75 5.73 6.73
C GLU A 97 4.04 4.96 7.08
N SER A 98 4.48 4.09 6.16
CA SER A 98 5.67 3.28 6.37
C SER A 98 6.94 4.10 6.50
N THR A 99 7.09 5.15 5.69
CA THR A 99 8.26 6.03 5.77
C THR A 99 8.27 6.83 7.07
N GLN A 100 7.11 7.31 7.51
CA GLN A 100 6.97 8.06 8.75
C GLN A 100 7.28 7.19 9.99
N GLU A 101 6.85 5.94 9.98
CA GLU A 101 7.14 5.00 11.06
C GLU A 101 8.64 4.69 11.13
N ILE A 102 9.29 4.45 9.98
CA ILE A 102 10.74 4.23 9.93
C ILE A 102 11.49 5.48 10.38
N GLU A 103 11.08 6.67 9.97
CA GLU A 103 11.66 7.92 10.43
C GLU A 103 11.57 8.06 11.96
N THR A 104 10.42 7.67 12.53
CA THR A 104 10.22 7.66 13.98
C THR A 104 11.16 6.67 14.68
N LEU A 105 11.29 5.45 14.15
CA LEU A 105 12.16 4.40 14.68
C LEU A 105 13.65 4.78 14.60
N LEU A 106 14.07 5.41 13.50
CA LEU A 106 15.45 5.89 13.33
C LEU A 106 15.69 7.20 14.10
N GLY A 107 14.70 8.10 14.14
CA GLY A 107 14.82 9.42 14.77
C GLY A 107 14.91 9.38 16.29
N GLU A 108 14.32 8.39 16.95
CA GLU A 108 14.25 8.12 18.40
C GLU A 108 14.10 9.36 19.31
N MET A 109 13.56 9.17 20.51
CA MET A 109 13.37 10.26 21.49
C MET A 109 14.71 10.83 21.96
N GLU A 110 14.74 12.15 22.16
CA GLU A 110 15.88 12.86 22.76
C GLU A 110 16.32 12.20 24.09
N GLY A 111 17.64 12.04 24.26
CA GLY A 111 18.27 11.51 25.47
C GLY A 111 18.56 10.01 25.49
N ALA A 112 18.05 9.24 24.52
CA ALA A 112 18.29 7.80 24.38
C ALA A 112 18.50 7.37 22.92
N SER A 113 18.74 8.30 22.00
CA SER A 113 18.83 8.03 20.57
C SER A 113 20.08 7.21 20.21
N PHE A 114 19.97 6.46 19.11
CA PHE A 114 21.12 5.75 18.55
C PHE A 114 22.26 6.72 18.20
N LYS A 115 21.95 7.89 17.66
CA LYS A 115 22.93 8.94 17.37
C LYS A 115 23.69 9.39 18.62
N GLU A 116 23.02 9.51 19.76
CA GLU A 116 23.67 9.87 21.03
C GLU A 116 24.61 8.75 21.51
N SER A 117 24.21 7.47 21.36
CA SER A 117 25.07 6.33 21.70
C SER A 117 26.32 6.28 20.82
N LEU A 118 26.18 6.60 19.54
CA LEU A 118 27.29 6.72 18.58
C LEU A 118 28.24 7.88 18.95
N ALA A 119 27.70 9.03 19.36
CA ALA A 119 28.50 10.18 19.84
C ALA A 119 29.23 9.86 21.14
N LYS A 120 28.60 9.13 22.07
CA LYS A 120 29.25 8.67 23.31
C LYS A 120 30.39 7.69 23.03
N LEU A 121 30.19 6.79 22.08
CA LEU A 121 31.24 5.86 21.64
C LEU A 121 32.44 6.63 21.05
N TRP A 122 32.17 7.62 20.20
CA TRP A 122 33.20 8.52 19.67
C TRP A 122 33.98 9.23 20.80
N THR A 123 33.28 9.78 21.78
CA THR A 123 33.92 10.42 22.94
C THR A 123 34.77 9.45 23.74
N SER A 124 34.34 8.19 23.92
CA SER A 124 35.11 7.19 24.66
C SER A 124 36.40 6.80 23.94
N VAL A 125 36.39 6.78 22.57
CA VAL A 125 37.60 6.57 21.76
C VAL A 125 38.58 7.74 21.90
N GLN A 126 38.09 8.97 21.94
CA GLN A 126 38.95 10.17 22.20
C GLN A 126 39.61 10.13 23.59
N GLU A 127 38.87 9.68 24.60
CA GLU A 127 39.44 9.53 25.96
C GLU A 127 40.43 8.36 26.01
N LEU A 128 40.15 7.24 25.33
CA LEU A 128 41.07 6.12 25.19
C LEU A 128 42.36 6.54 24.49
N GLN A 129 42.32 7.41 23.48
CA GLN A 129 43.51 7.92 22.79
C GLN A 129 44.40 8.76 23.71
N LYS A 130 43.83 9.52 24.66
CA LYS A 130 44.59 10.34 25.60
C LYS A 130 45.42 9.50 26.58
N ASP A 131 44.82 8.39 27.06
CA ASP A 131 45.49 7.45 27.96
C ASP A 131 45.11 6.00 27.65
N PRO A 132 45.74 5.40 26.62
CA PRO A 132 45.43 4.05 26.20
C PRO A 132 45.80 2.98 27.23
N SER A 133 46.71 3.26 28.14
CA SER A 133 47.20 2.30 29.15
C SER A 133 46.28 2.21 30.38
N SER A 134 45.38 3.16 30.56
CA SER A 134 44.47 3.21 31.71
C SER A 134 43.38 2.14 31.62
N SER A 135 43.24 1.33 32.67
CA SER A 135 42.15 0.38 32.81
C SER A 135 40.77 1.03 32.85
N ILE A 136 40.71 2.31 33.28
CA ILE A 136 39.46 3.07 33.36
C ILE A 136 39.00 3.44 31.95
N THR A 137 39.88 4.01 31.11
CA THR A 137 39.52 4.42 29.74
C THR A 137 39.17 3.20 28.86
N GLN A 138 39.90 2.09 29.00
CA GLN A 138 39.57 0.82 28.35
C GLN A 138 38.21 0.28 28.82
N GLY A 139 37.91 0.32 30.12
CA GLY A 139 36.62 -0.09 30.68
C GLY A 139 35.45 0.77 30.17
N VAL A 140 35.63 2.08 30.10
CA VAL A 140 34.62 3.01 29.56
C VAL A 140 34.40 2.72 28.07
N PHE A 141 35.46 2.50 27.29
CA PHE A 141 35.33 2.14 25.87
C PHE A 141 34.50 0.86 25.66
N ILE A 142 34.80 -0.23 26.37
CA ILE A 142 34.04 -1.49 26.26
C ILE A 142 32.59 -1.32 26.70
N ALA A 143 32.35 -0.55 27.80
CA ALA A 143 31.01 -0.27 28.27
C ALA A 143 30.18 0.54 27.24
N THR A 144 30.80 1.52 26.59
CA THR A 144 30.13 2.31 25.54
C THR A 144 29.92 1.50 24.27
N CYS A 145 30.82 0.57 23.90
CA CYS A 145 30.57 -0.39 22.83
C CYS A 145 29.34 -1.28 23.12
N SER A 146 29.17 -1.71 24.39
CA SER A 146 27.98 -2.48 24.79
C SER A 146 26.70 -1.65 24.68
N GLN A 147 26.67 -0.44 25.19
CA GLN A 147 25.52 0.44 25.08
C GLN A 147 25.17 0.78 23.62
N PHE A 148 26.19 0.99 22.79
CA PHE A 148 26.02 1.21 21.37
C PHE A 148 25.33 -0.01 20.70
N LEU A 149 25.82 -1.21 20.94
CA LEU A 149 25.24 -2.43 20.35
C LEU A 149 23.82 -2.71 20.85
N GLU A 150 23.54 -2.45 22.15
CA GLU A 150 22.18 -2.54 22.71
C GLU A 150 21.21 -1.59 22.01
N ARG A 151 21.64 -0.35 21.73
CA ARG A 151 20.82 0.61 20.98
C ARG A 151 20.64 0.23 19.53
N ALA A 152 21.71 -0.20 18.86
CA ALA A 152 21.62 -0.72 17.50
C ALA A 152 20.63 -1.89 17.40
N SER A 153 20.71 -2.84 18.33
CA SER A 153 19.80 -3.98 18.39
C SER A 153 18.35 -3.57 18.63
N ALA A 154 18.11 -2.52 19.45
CA ALA A 154 16.77 -2.00 19.69
C ALA A 154 16.15 -1.37 18.44
N VAL A 155 16.92 -0.58 17.68
CA VAL A 155 16.48 0.00 16.40
C VAL A 155 16.18 -1.11 15.38
N SER A 156 17.12 -2.05 15.20
CA SER A 156 16.93 -3.18 14.28
C SER A 156 15.70 -4.00 14.65
N LYS A 157 15.50 -4.28 15.94
CA LYS A 157 14.30 -4.97 16.42
C LYS A 157 13.03 -4.17 16.10
N GLY A 158 13.02 -2.87 16.30
CA GLY A 158 11.88 -2.02 15.94
C GLY A 158 11.53 -2.10 14.46
N LEU A 159 12.53 -2.04 13.57
CA LEU A 159 12.34 -2.20 12.13
C LEU A 159 11.77 -3.60 11.78
N ASN A 160 12.29 -4.65 12.41
CA ASN A 160 11.81 -6.01 12.20
C ASN A 160 10.38 -6.21 12.72
N ASP A 161 10.06 -5.69 13.91
CA ASP A 161 8.72 -5.75 14.49
C ASP A 161 7.71 -5.02 13.59
N TYR A 162 8.09 -3.86 13.02
CA TYR A 162 7.26 -3.14 12.05
C TYR A 162 7.08 -3.93 10.75
N GLN A 163 8.13 -4.53 10.21
CA GLN A 163 8.07 -5.40 9.03
C GLN A 163 7.11 -6.58 9.24
N GLN A 164 7.14 -7.21 10.42
CA GLN A 164 6.21 -8.29 10.78
C GLN A 164 4.76 -7.78 10.95
N ASN A 165 4.58 -6.54 11.40
CA ASN A 165 3.26 -5.92 11.42
C ASN A 165 2.70 -5.77 10.01
N LEU A 166 3.49 -5.24 9.07
CA LEU A 166 3.09 -5.15 7.66
C LEU A 166 2.79 -6.54 7.07
N ASN A 167 3.60 -7.56 7.42
CA ASN A 167 3.37 -8.94 7.02
C ASN A 167 2.00 -9.48 7.48
N SER A 168 1.63 -9.17 8.71
CA SER A 168 0.31 -9.55 9.25
C SER A 168 -0.84 -8.81 8.56
N ARG A 169 -0.65 -7.54 8.19
CA ARG A 169 -1.63 -6.74 7.45
C ARG A 169 -1.92 -7.31 6.07
N VAL A 170 -0.91 -7.92 5.40
CA VAL A 170 -1.09 -8.58 4.10
C VAL A 170 -2.14 -9.69 4.19
N THR A 171 -2.07 -10.54 5.21
CA THR A 171 -3.06 -11.63 5.39
C THR A 171 -4.48 -11.08 5.56
N GLY A 172 -4.65 -10.10 6.45
CA GLY A 172 -5.96 -9.47 6.65
C GLY A 172 -6.51 -8.79 5.39
N MET A 173 -5.63 -8.17 4.61
CA MET A 173 -6.01 -7.52 3.34
C MET A 173 -6.50 -8.53 2.30
N VAL A 174 -5.82 -9.69 2.19
CA VAL A 174 -6.24 -10.78 1.28
C VAL A 174 -7.61 -11.34 1.70
N GLU A 175 -7.84 -11.55 3.00
CA GLU A 175 -9.14 -12.00 3.51
C GLU A 175 -10.25 -11.00 3.20
N ASP A 176 -9.99 -9.71 3.36
CA ASP A 176 -10.92 -8.64 3.01
C ASP A 176 -11.26 -8.63 1.52
N ILE A 177 -10.24 -8.72 0.65
CA ILE A 177 -10.43 -8.75 -0.82
C ILE A 177 -11.30 -9.94 -1.22
N ASN A 178 -11.01 -11.12 -0.70
CA ASN A 178 -11.79 -12.32 -0.97
C ASN A 178 -13.23 -12.18 -0.49
N THR A 179 -13.43 -11.66 0.72
CA THR A 179 -14.77 -11.42 1.31
C THR A 179 -15.59 -10.44 0.47
N ILE A 180 -14.98 -9.33 0.05
CA ILE A 180 -15.65 -8.32 -0.81
C ILE A 180 -16.00 -8.95 -2.17
N THR A 181 -15.11 -9.74 -2.74
CA THR A 181 -15.32 -10.41 -4.02
C THR A 181 -16.49 -11.40 -3.96
N ASP A 182 -16.59 -12.19 -2.89
CA ASP A 182 -17.72 -13.09 -2.66
C ASP A 182 -19.05 -12.34 -2.50
N GLN A 183 -19.06 -11.23 -1.78
CA GLN A 183 -20.24 -10.38 -1.64
C GLN A 183 -20.68 -9.78 -2.99
N ILE A 184 -19.74 -9.36 -3.82
CA ILE A 184 -20.04 -8.87 -5.18
C ILE A 184 -20.63 -10.00 -6.05
N PHE A 185 -20.07 -11.20 -5.96
CA PHE A 185 -20.59 -12.37 -6.65
C PHE A 185 -22.05 -12.68 -6.25
N GLU A 186 -22.34 -12.69 -4.95
CA GLU A 186 -23.72 -12.88 -4.47
C GLU A 186 -24.68 -11.80 -4.99
N LEU A 187 -24.23 -10.53 -5.00
CA LEU A 187 -25.03 -9.43 -5.53
C LEU A 187 -25.25 -9.56 -7.04
N ASN A 188 -24.23 -9.96 -7.81
CA ASN A 188 -24.40 -10.27 -9.23
C ASN A 188 -25.51 -11.31 -9.46
N ASN A 189 -25.51 -12.40 -8.69
CA ASN A 189 -26.53 -13.43 -8.76
C ASN A 189 -27.94 -12.92 -8.39
N LYS A 190 -28.04 -12.03 -7.41
CA LYS A 190 -29.31 -11.39 -7.01
C LYS A 190 -29.83 -10.45 -8.09
N ILE A 191 -28.93 -9.65 -8.69
CA ILE A 191 -29.25 -8.71 -9.78
C ILE A 191 -29.74 -9.49 -11.01
N GLN A 192 -28.99 -10.49 -11.47
CA GLN A 192 -29.38 -11.30 -12.63
C GLN A 192 -30.74 -11.95 -12.46
N LYS A 193 -31.07 -12.46 -11.26
CA LYS A 193 -32.38 -13.03 -10.96
C LYS A 193 -33.49 -12.01 -10.93
N ALA A 194 -33.22 -10.83 -10.36
CA ALA A 194 -34.22 -9.76 -10.25
C ALA A 194 -34.50 -9.09 -11.60
N GLU A 195 -33.49 -8.99 -12.47
CA GLU A 195 -33.56 -8.33 -13.77
C GLU A 195 -33.98 -9.24 -14.95
N ILE A 196 -34.47 -10.44 -14.69
CA ILE A 196 -35.08 -11.29 -15.73
C ILE A 196 -36.26 -10.58 -16.43
N GLY A 197 -36.87 -9.61 -15.74
CA GLY A 197 -37.93 -8.74 -16.28
C GLY A 197 -37.41 -7.46 -16.92
N ILE A 198 -38.18 -6.40 -16.81
CA ILE A 198 -37.88 -5.09 -17.40
C ILE A 198 -37.28 -4.13 -16.35
N GLU A 199 -37.43 -4.44 -15.06
CA GLU A 199 -37.02 -3.60 -13.95
C GLU A 199 -35.57 -3.83 -13.56
N GLU A 200 -34.84 -2.75 -13.27
CA GLU A 200 -33.46 -2.80 -12.77
C GLU A 200 -33.46 -2.94 -11.24
N ALA A 201 -32.57 -3.78 -10.73
CA ALA A 201 -32.42 -4.04 -9.30
C ALA A 201 -31.49 -2.99 -8.63
N ASN A 202 -31.90 -1.73 -8.68
CA ASN A 202 -31.09 -0.56 -8.35
C ASN A 202 -30.43 -0.65 -6.97
N ASP A 203 -31.14 -1.10 -5.93
CA ASP A 203 -30.58 -1.19 -4.55
C ASP A 203 -29.48 -2.24 -4.43
N TYR A 204 -29.54 -3.34 -5.21
CA TYR A 204 -28.44 -4.33 -5.27
C TYR A 204 -27.29 -3.81 -6.10
N ARG A 205 -27.56 -3.05 -7.15
CA ARG A 205 -26.54 -2.40 -7.98
C ARG A 205 -25.78 -1.34 -7.16
N ASP A 206 -26.46 -0.56 -6.32
CA ASP A 206 -25.82 0.41 -5.43
C ASP A 206 -24.87 -0.25 -4.44
N LYS A 207 -25.33 -1.29 -3.75
CA LYS A 207 -24.50 -2.08 -2.82
C LYS A 207 -23.29 -2.69 -3.51
N ARG A 208 -23.49 -3.27 -4.72
CA ARG A 208 -22.40 -3.84 -5.51
C ARG A 208 -21.36 -2.81 -5.89
N ASN A 209 -21.81 -1.66 -6.39
CA ASN A 209 -20.92 -0.59 -6.80
C ASN A 209 -20.13 0.00 -5.63
N TYR A 210 -20.75 0.13 -4.47
CA TYR A 210 -20.06 0.52 -3.24
C TYR A 210 -18.96 -0.47 -2.83
N LEU A 211 -19.21 -1.78 -2.93
CA LEU A 211 -18.20 -2.81 -2.68
C LEU A 211 -17.08 -2.79 -3.73
N ILE A 212 -17.41 -2.50 -4.99
CA ILE A 212 -16.40 -2.34 -6.05
C ILE A 212 -15.51 -1.11 -5.77
N ASP A 213 -16.09 -0.01 -5.28
CA ASP A 213 -15.33 1.17 -4.90
C ASP A 213 -14.39 0.86 -3.70
N GLN A 214 -14.83 0.07 -2.72
CA GLN A 214 -13.97 -0.43 -1.63
C GLN A 214 -12.88 -1.38 -2.14
N LEU A 215 -13.20 -2.27 -3.06
CA LEU A 215 -12.22 -3.19 -3.64
C LEU A 215 -11.12 -2.45 -4.40
N SER A 216 -11.49 -1.33 -5.08
CA SER A 216 -10.55 -0.53 -5.87
C SER A 216 -9.45 0.16 -5.03
N SER A 217 -9.68 0.42 -3.74
CA SER A 217 -8.64 0.93 -2.85
C SER A 217 -7.62 -0.17 -2.46
N LYS A 218 -8.10 -1.41 -2.37
CA LYS A 218 -7.29 -2.54 -1.89
C LYS A 218 -6.41 -3.17 -2.96
N ILE A 219 -6.93 -3.29 -4.20
CA ILE A 219 -6.24 -3.89 -5.34
C ILE A 219 -6.62 -3.16 -6.63
N SER A 220 -5.69 -3.09 -7.59
CA SER A 220 -5.96 -2.50 -8.90
C SER A 220 -6.99 -3.33 -9.66
N ILE A 221 -8.13 -2.74 -10.01
CA ILE A 221 -9.23 -3.43 -10.68
C ILE A 221 -9.67 -2.75 -11.97
N LYS A 222 -10.14 -3.60 -12.88
CA LYS A 222 -10.90 -3.19 -14.06
C LYS A 222 -12.23 -3.93 -14.08
N THR A 223 -13.32 -3.19 -14.24
CA THR A 223 -14.68 -3.75 -14.23
C THR A 223 -15.30 -3.68 -15.62
N VAL A 224 -16.07 -4.71 -15.98
CA VAL A 224 -16.85 -4.76 -17.21
C VAL A 224 -18.25 -5.26 -16.88
N GLU A 225 -19.28 -4.48 -17.18
CA GLU A 225 -20.68 -4.90 -16.99
C GLU A 225 -21.21 -5.62 -18.21
N ASN A 226 -21.80 -6.79 -18.00
CA ASN A 226 -22.39 -7.62 -19.02
C ASN A 226 -23.85 -7.22 -19.29
N ALA A 227 -24.35 -7.59 -20.47
CA ALA A 227 -25.74 -7.30 -20.87
C ALA A 227 -26.80 -7.93 -19.94
N ASN A 228 -26.44 -8.94 -19.15
CA ASN A 228 -27.31 -9.59 -18.15
C ASN A 228 -27.28 -8.92 -16.76
N GLY A 229 -26.65 -7.74 -16.64
CA GLY A 229 -26.52 -7.00 -15.39
C GLY A 229 -25.41 -7.49 -14.45
N GLY A 230 -24.70 -8.56 -14.77
CA GLY A 230 -23.53 -9.03 -14.01
C GLY A 230 -22.28 -8.19 -14.30
N VAL A 231 -21.42 -7.99 -13.32
CA VAL A 231 -20.12 -7.32 -13.47
C VAL A 231 -19.00 -8.35 -13.40
N GLU A 232 -18.10 -8.31 -14.37
CA GLU A 232 -16.83 -9.01 -14.35
C GLU A 232 -15.76 -8.10 -13.80
N ILE A 233 -14.85 -8.65 -12.99
CA ILE A 233 -13.76 -7.93 -12.33
C ILE A 233 -12.45 -8.62 -12.70
N TYR A 234 -11.53 -7.82 -13.19
CA TYR A 234 -10.15 -8.20 -13.44
C TYR A 234 -9.28 -7.45 -12.42
N ALA A 235 -8.43 -8.16 -11.69
CA ALA A 235 -7.47 -7.60 -10.76
C ALA A 235 -6.05 -7.86 -11.29
N GLU A 236 -5.20 -6.82 -11.32
CA GLU A 236 -3.83 -6.89 -11.86
C GLU A 236 -3.77 -7.54 -13.27
N GLY A 237 -4.82 -7.34 -14.07
CA GLY A 237 -4.93 -7.91 -15.41
C GLY A 237 -5.43 -9.36 -15.48
N SER A 238 -5.55 -10.04 -14.34
CA SER A 238 -6.06 -11.41 -14.23
C SER A 238 -7.53 -11.44 -13.78
N PRO A 239 -8.31 -12.45 -14.18
CA PRO A 239 -9.70 -12.54 -13.82
C PRO A 239 -9.89 -12.88 -12.33
N LEU A 240 -10.50 -11.96 -11.57
CA LEU A 240 -10.90 -12.16 -10.18
C LEU A 240 -12.35 -12.69 -10.08
N LEU A 241 -13.26 -12.14 -10.89
CA LEU A 241 -14.65 -12.54 -10.94
C LEU A 241 -15.13 -12.53 -12.40
N ILE A 242 -15.45 -13.71 -12.96
CA ILE A 242 -15.99 -13.84 -14.31
C ILE A 242 -17.15 -14.84 -14.32
N GLY A 243 -18.30 -14.39 -14.76
CA GLY A 243 -19.51 -15.21 -14.81
C GLY A 243 -19.85 -15.81 -13.45
N ASP A 244 -19.83 -17.13 -13.36
CA ASP A 244 -20.10 -17.90 -12.13
C ASP A 244 -18.83 -18.33 -11.38
N THR A 245 -17.66 -17.84 -11.79
CA THR A 245 -16.37 -18.23 -11.21
C THR A 245 -15.76 -17.07 -10.42
N VAL A 246 -15.44 -17.33 -9.16
CA VAL A 246 -14.66 -16.47 -8.29
C VAL A 246 -13.27 -17.06 -8.14
N THR A 247 -12.24 -16.25 -8.35
CA THR A 247 -10.85 -16.63 -8.06
C THR A 247 -10.43 -15.94 -6.77
N HIS A 248 -10.07 -16.72 -5.76
CA HIS A 248 -9.56 -16.18 -4.51
C HIS A 248 -8.06 -15.99 -4.57
N LEU A 249 -7.59 -14.96 -3.87
CA LEU A 249 -6.19 -14.77 -3.58
C LEU A 249 -5.79 -15.69 -2.42
N GLU A 250 -4.60 -16.25 -2.48
CA GLU A 250 -4.04 -17.10 -1.43
C GLU A 250 -2.73 -16.50 -0.91
N VAL A 251 -2.42 -16.81 0.35
CA VAL A 251 -1.22 -16.34 1.02
C VAL A 251 -0.31 -17.53 1.23
N VAL A 252 0.91 -17.47 0.70
CA VAL A 252 1.92 -18.52 0.82
C VAL A 252 3.13 -17.96 1.55
N ALA A 253 3.57 -18.62 2.61
CA ALA A 253 4.78 -18.21 3.32
C ALA A 253 6.02 -18.62 2.49
N ASN A 254 6.96 -17.67 2.30
CA ASN A 254 8.26 -17.93 1.72
C ASN A 254 9.21 -18.60 2.75
N GLU A 255 10.44 -18.87 2.36
CA GLU A 255 11.45 -19.54 3.22
C GLU A 255 11.80 -18.70 4.47
N ASP A 256 11.68 -17.39 4.41
CA ASP A 256 11.97 -16.44 5.49
C ASP A 256 10.75 -16.15 6.39
N GLY A 257 9.60 -16.77 6.09
CA GLY A 257 8.36 -16.62 6.85
C GLY A 257 7.54 -15.38 6.49
N PHE A 258 7.85 -14.72 5.39
CA PHE A 258 7.05 -13.64 4.83
C PHE A 258 5.96 -14.18 3.89
N TYR A 259 4.83 -13.49 3.83
CA TYR A 259 3.68 -13.92 3.06
C TYR A 259 3.67 -13.35 1.65
N ASP A 260 3.77 -14.21 0.65
CA ASP A 260 3.57 -13.87 -0.75
C ASP A 260 2.12 -14.06 -1.13
N VAL A 261 1.63 -13.17 -1.99
CA VAL A 261 0.24 -13.23 -2.47
C VAL A 261 0.22 -13.86 -3.84
N THR A 262 -0.52 -14.94 -3.96
CA THR A 262 -0.63 -15.75 -5.17
C THR A 262 -2.07 -15.89 -5.61
N TRP A 263 -2.26 -16.14 -6.90
CA TRP A 263 -3.54 -16.64 -7.42
C TRP A 263 -3.74 -18.08 -6.91
N GLY A 264 -4.98 -18.42 -6.52
CA GLY A 264 -5.27 -19.76 -6.03
C GLY A 264 -4.97 -20.88 -7.05
N ALA A 265 -5.23 -22.12 -6.66
CA ALA A 265 -4.89 -23.34 -7.41
C ALA A 265 -5.34 -23.36 -8.88
N LEU A 266 -6.35 -22.57 -9.27
CA LEU A 266 -6.80 -22.45 -10.67
C LEU A 266 -5.72 -21.85 -11.59
N TYR A 267 -4.79 -21.08 -11.05
CA TYR A 267 -3.70 -20.41 -11.77
C TYR A 267 -2.32 -20.90 -11.33
N ASP A 268 -2.25 -22.12 -10.79
CA ASP A 268 -0.99 -22.78 -10.40
C ASP A 268 -0.16 -21.91 -9.41
N PHE A 269 -0.84 -21.24 -8.49
CA PHE A 269 -0.23 -20.38 -7.47
C PHE A 269 0.73 -19.31 -8.04
N GLN A 270 0.45 -18.82 -9.23
CA GLN A 270 1.24 -17.73 -9.83
C GLN A 270 1.17 -16.48 -8.95
N PRO A 271 2.29 -15.73 -8.80
CA PRO A 271 2.29 -14.49 -8.04
C PRO A 271 1.34 -13.46 -8.64
N VAL A 272 0.66 -12.71 -7.77
CA VAL A 272 -0.28 -11.66 -8.20
C VAL A 272 0.49 -10.46 -8.75
N TYR A 273 1.64 -10.14 -8.17
CA TYR A 273 2.41 -8.94 -8.49
C TYR A 273 3.77 -9.28 -9.10
N ASN A 274 4.22 -8.40 -9.99
CA ASN A 274 5.58 -8.41 -10.52
C ASN A 274 6.29 -7.14 -10.02
N PHE A 275 7.17 -7.28 -9.02
CA PHE A 275 7.93 -6.18 -8.43
C PHE A 275 9.18 -5.77 -9.23
N HIS A 276 9.48 -6.46 -10.33
CA HIS A 276 10.54 -6.05 -11.26
C HIS A 276 10.10 -4.92 -12.19
N GLN A 277 8.82 -4.57 -12.20
CA GLN A 277 8.32 -3.42 -12.94
C GLN A 277 8.52 -2.14 -12.13
N THR A 278 8.92 -1.08 -12.80
CA THR A 278 8.99 0.25 -12.18
C THR A 278 7.63 0.66 -11.66
N VAL A 279 7.56 1.06 -10.38
CA VAL A 279 6.35 1.64 -9.81
C VAL A 279 6.22 3.07 -10.31
N SER A 280 5.23 3.33 -11.14
CA SER A 280 5.01 4.62 -11.80
C SER A 280 3.56 4.84 -12.15
N SER A 281 3.11 6.10 -12.06
CA SER A 281 1.80 6.53 -12.52
C SER A 281 1.62 6.42 -14.04
N ASP A 282 2.70 6.46 -14.80
CA ASP A 282 2.68 6.35 -16.27
C ASP A 282 2.32 4.93 -16.74
N PHE A 283 2.69 3.93 -15.93
CA PHE A 283 2.39 2.52 -16.19
C PHE A 283 1.21 1.98 -15.38
N ASP A 284 0.56 2.83 -14.55
CA ASP A 284 -0.50 2.43 -13.62
C ASP A 284 -0.11 1.28 -12.65
N THR A 285 1.17 1.23 -12.29
CA THR A 285 1.73 0.19 -11.39
C THR A 285 1.72 0.62 -9.92
N ASP A 286 1.32 1.85 -9.63
CA ASP A 286 1.28 2.51 -8.32
C ASP A 286 -0.14 2.51 -7.73
N THR A 287 -0.85 1.38 -7.78
CA THR A 287 -2.25 1.28 -7.35
C THR A 287 -2.48 0.10 -6.42
N GLY A 288 -3.35 0.29 -5.44
CA GLY A 288 -3.79 -0.72 -4.49
C GLY A 288 -2.97 -0.81 -3.20
N GLU A 289 -3.68 -0.87 -2.07
CA GLU A 289 -3.10 -0.95 -0.72
C GLU A 289 -2.32 -2.25 -0.52
N LEU A 290 -2.80 -3.38 -1.03
CA LEU A 290 -2.13 -4.68 -0.92
C LEU A 290 -0.75 -4.67 -1.58
N LYS A 291 -0.63 -4.09 -2.77
CA LYS A 291 0.64 -3.95 -3.47
C LYS A 291 1.61 -3.06 -2.70
N SER A 292 1.12 -1.97 -2.13
CA SER A 292 1.93 -1.06 -1.32
C SER A 292 2.43 -1.70 -0.04
N LEU A 293 1.62 -2.53 0.63
CA LEU A 293 2.05 -3.29 1.81
C LEU A 293 3.22 -4.23 1.48
N LEU A 294 3.15 -4.97 0.38
CA LEU A 294 4.22 -5.84 -0.08
C LEU A 294 5.46 -5.04 -0.48
N PHE A 295 5.28 -3.94 -1.22
CA PHE A 295 6.33 -3.03 -1.64
C PHE A 295 7.06 -2.39 -0.44
N ALA A 296 6.33 -1.93 0.58
CA ALA A 296 6.92 -1.33 1.76
C ALA A 296 7.65 -2.37 2.63
N ARG A 297 7.03 -3.56 2.82
CA ARG A 297 7.53 -4.63 3.67
C ARG A 297 8.80 -5.29 3.13
N GLY A 298 8.84 -5.58 1.81
CA GLY A 298 9.85 -6.46 1.22
C GLY A 298 9.54 -7.95 1.45
N ASP A 299 10.50 -8.82 1.16
CA ASP A 299 10.35 -10.28 1.17
C ASP A 299 11.21 -11.02 2.21
N HIS A 300 12.19 -10.34 2.82
CA HIS A 300 13.05 -10.87 3.88
C HIS A 300 13.55 -9.76 4.80
N VAL A 301 14.25 -10.12 5.89
CA VAL A 301 14.94 -9.15 6.75
C VAL A 301 16.29 -8.83 6.11
N ALA A 302 16.41 -7.62 5.58
CA ALA A 302 17.61 -7.21 4.86
C ALA A 302 18.78 -6.89 5.79
N ASN A 303 19.98 -7.11 5.27
CA ASN A 303 21.26 -6.80 5.90
C ASN A 303 22.19 -6.09 4.90
N TYR A 304 23.42 -5.76 5.31
CA TYR A 304 24.37 -5.04 4.45
C TYR A 304 24.74 -5.79 3.16
N SER A 305 24.72 -7.13 3.16
CA SER A 305 25.10 -7.93 1.99
C SER A 305 24.09 -7.80 0.85
N ASP A 306 22.82 -7.52 1.15
CA ASP A 306 21.78 -7.30 0.17
C ASP A 306 22.03 -6.01 -0.63
N LEU A 307 22.65 -5.01 0.01
CA LEU A 307 23.11 -3.79 -0.66
C LEU A 307 24.39 -4.01 -1.50
N GLU A 308 25.26 -4.98 -1.12
CA GLU A 308 26.51 -5.25 -1.81
C GLU A 308 26.36 -6.22 -2.99
N ASN A 309 25.55 -7.28 -2.82
CA ASN A 309 25.34 -8.33 -3.80
C ASN A 309 24.30 -7.93 -4.85
N TYR A 310 23.41 -7.03 -4.47
CA TYR A 310 22.37 -6.60 -5.36
C TYR A 310 22.97 -5.63 -6.39
N ASN A 311 23.05 -6.07 -7.64
CA ASN A 311 23.21 -5.13 -8.74
C ASN A 311 21.95 -4.27 -8.74
N PHE A 312 22.06 -3.09 -8.19
CA PHE A 312 20.97 -2.11 -8.02
C PHE A 312 20.15 -1.90 -9.30
N TYR A 313 20.72 -2.21 -10.45
CA TYR A 313 20.13 -2.10 -11.79
C TYR A 313 19.70 -3.44 -12.40
N ASN A 314 20.18 -4.56 -11.91
CA ASN A 314 19.62 -5.83 -12.28
C ASN A 314 18.40 -6.08 -11.39
N TYR A 315 17.26 -5.50 -11.78
CA TYR A 315 15.98 -6.10 -11.49
C TYR A 315 16.17 -7.59 -11.71
N GLY A 316 16.12 -8.43 -10.69
CA GLY A 316 16.52 -9.81 -10.66
C GLY A 316 16.41 -10.57 -11.97
N THR A 317 16.97 -11.74 -12.05
CA THR A 317 16.66 -12.58 -13.21
C THR A 317 15.15 -12.76 -13.29
N PRO A 318 14.54 -12.76 -14.49
CA PRO A 318 13.07 -12.83 -14.66
C PRO A 318 12.38 -13.99 -13.93
N ASP A 319 13.16 -14.93 -13.42
CA ASP A 319 12.69 -16.15 -12.74
C ASP A 319 12.60 -16.01 -11.21
N THR A 320 13.06 -14.90 -10.59
CA THR A 320 12.96 -14.68 -9.15
C THR A 320 11.89 -13.61 -8.87
N ASN A 321 10.96 -13.93 -7.97
CA ASN A 321 9.91 -13.00 -7.52
C ASN A 321 10.39 -12.07 -6.40
N ASP A 322 11.70 -12.03 -6.15
CA ASP A 322 12.34 -11.25 -5.09
C ASP A 322 12.05 -9.76 -5.26
N ILE A 323 11.69 -9.10 -4.17
CA ILE A 323 11.46 -7.66 -4.15
C ILE A 323 12.80 -6.94 -4.10
N PRO A 324 13.13 -6.08 -5.08
CA PRO A 324 14.38 -5.34 -5.05
C PRO A 324 14.53 -4.51 -3.78
N ILE A 325 15.68 -4.59 -3.10
CA ILE A 325 15.94 -3.81 -1.87
C ILE A 325 15.75 -2.30 -2.09
N ALA A 326 16.06 -1.80 -3.29
CA ALA A 326 15.84 -0.42 -3.68
C ALA A 326 14.36 -0.03 -3.73
N SER A 327 13.50 -1.01 -3.96
CA SER A 327 12.05 -0.81 -4.05
C SER A 327 11.35 -0.94 -2.69
N SER A 328 11.93 -1.68 -1.72
CA SER A 328 11.33 -1.83 -0.40
C SER A 328 11.79 -0.76 0.58
N ILE A 329 10.83 -0.10 1.23
CA ILE A 329 11.09 0.97 2.19
C ILE A 329 11.78 0.41 3.45
N VAL A 330 11.24 -0.70 4.00
CA VAL A 330 11.75 -1.31 5.24
C VAL A 330 13.09 -2.00 5.00
N MET A 331 13.22 -2.82 3.94
CA MET A 331 14.46 -3.54 3.63
C MET A 331 15.61 -2.57 3.37
N ASN A 332 15.35 -1.48 2.66
CA ASN A 332 16.37 -0.46 2.40
C ASN A 332 16.86 0.19 3.71
N ALA A 333 15.94 0.51 4.63
CA ALA A 333 16.30 1.07 5.94
C ALA A 333 17.11 0.07 6.78
N GLN A 334 16.70 -1.20 6.79
CA GLN A 334 17.42 -2.28 7.48
C GLN A 334 18.83 -2.46 6.91
N GLY A 335 18.96 -2.59 5.61
CA GLY A 335 20.24 -2.80 4.93
C GLY A 335 21.21 -1.64 5.15
N GLN A 336 20.75 -0.38 5.04
CA GLN A 336 21.60 0.79 5.27
C GLN A 336 22.01 0.92 6.74
N PHE A 337 21.11 0.63 7.67
CA PHE A 337 21.41 0.66 9.08
C PHE A 337 22.40 -0.45 9.46
N ASP A 338 22.19 -1.68 8.98
CA ASP A 338 23.13 -2.80 9.20
C ASP A 338 24.49 -2.52 8.57
N ARG A 339 24.55 -1.91 7.39
CA ARG A 339 25.79 -1.49 6.74
C ARG A 339 26.61 -0.51 7.58
N LEU A 340 25.94 0.45 8.23
CA LEU A 340 26.61 1.36 9.18
C LEU A 340 27.28 0.58 10.31
N ILE A 341 26.51 -0.35 10.91
CA ILE A 341 27.00 -1.16 12.03
C ILE A 341 28.12 -2.09 11.60
N HIS A 342 27.94 -2.81 10.50
CA HIS A 342 28.95 -3.70 9.92
C HIS A 342 30.29 -2.98 9.69
N ASN A 343 30.27 -1.84 8.99
CA ASN A 343 31.48 -1.10 8.69
C ASN A 343 32.20 -0.63 9.95
N MET A 344 31.45 -0.13 10.94
CA MET A 344 32.02 0.37 12.19
C MET A 344 32.60 -0.76 13.05
N VAL A 345 31.86 -1.85 13.22
CA VAL A 345 32.25 -3.03 14.01
C VAL A 345 33.49 -3.69 13.40
N THR A 346 33.49 -3.87 12.08
CA THR A 346 34.61 -4.46 11.35
C THR A 346 35.86 -3.58 11.44
N ALA A 347 35.73 -2.27 11.29
CA ALA A 347 36.83 -1.33 11.40
C ALA A 347 37.43 -1.30 12.82
N ILE A 348 36.60 -1.28 13.87
CA ILE A 348 37.06 -1.36 15.25
C ILE A 348 37.79 -2.67 15.51
N ASN A 349 37.22 -3.81 15.11
CA ASN A 349 37.83 -5.12 15.28
C ASN A 349 39.17 -5.22 14.53
N ASN A 350 39.26 -4.71 13.30
CA ASN A 350 40.49 -4.75 12.49
C ASN A 350 41.62 -3.89 13.10
N VAL A 351 41.30 -2.78 13.75
CA VAL A 351 42.32 -2.00 14.47
C VAL A 351 42.77 -2.71 15.76
N ILE A 352 41.83 -3.29 16.50
CA ILE A 352 42.13 -3.93 17.80
C ILE A 352 42.81 -5.24 17.65
N CYS A 353 42.41 -6.07 16.67
CA CYS A 353 42.88 -7.44 16.52
C CYS A 353 43.99 -7.61 15.47
N ASP A 354 44.62 -6.59 14.98
CA ASP A 354 45.58 -6.66 13.88
C ASP A 354 45.26 -7.76 12.85
N ASN A 355 45.16 -7.38 11.59
CA ASN A 355 44.63 -8.22 10.52
C ASN A 355 45.11 -9.66 10.45
N ALA A 356 44.28 -10.46 9.81
CA ALA A 356 44.32 -11.88 9.48
C ALA A 356 45.66 -12.49 9.01
N ASP A 357 46.64 -11.69 8.65
CA ASP A 357 47.98 -12.17 8.26
C ASP A 357 48.90 -12.41 9.46
N ASN A 358 48.51 -12.03 10.65
CA ASN A 358 49.27 -12.30 11.85
C ASN A 358 48.84 -13.61 12.48
N SER A 359 49.60 -14.64 12.18
CA SER A 359 49.55 -15.96 12.78
C SER A 359 49.81 -16.01 14.30
N SER A 360 50.01 -14.86 14.97
CA SER A 360 50.16 -14.81 16.42
C SER A 360 48.79 -14.74 17.10
N LYS A 361 48.23 -15.91 17.34
CA LYS A 361 46.96 -16.18 18.04
C LYS A 361 46.95 -15.79 19.52
N THR A 362 47.97 -15.16 19.99
CA THR A 362 48.16 -14.88 21.40
C THR A 362 48.03 -13.39 21.66
N GLY A 363 46.85 -12.96 22.12
CA GLY A 363 46.71 -11.75 22.91
C GLY A 363 45.81 -10.65 22.45
N SER A 364 45.15 -10.72 21.30
CA SER A 364 44.19 -9.71 20.89
C SER A 364 42.78 -10.31 20.78
N TYR A 365 41.85 -9.71 21.53
CA TYR A 365 40.45 -10.12 21.54
C TYR A 365 39.64 -9.16 20.70
N GLU A 366 38.83 -9.65 19.76
CA GLU A 366 37.86 -8.78 19.07
C GLU A 366 36.86 -8.19 20.06
N VAL A 367 36.46 -6.96 19.84
CA VAL A 367 35.47 -6.28 20.70
C VAL A 367 34.08 -6.80 20.42
N PHE A 368 33.74 -6.91 19.15
CA PHE A 368 32.44 -7.41 18.68
C PHE A 368 32.64 -8.82 18.11
N THR A 369 31.95 -9.81 18.67
CA THR A 369 32.02 -11.20 18.26
C THR A 369 30.75 -11.63 17.57
N ARG A 370 30.86 -12.59 16.66
CA ARG A 370 29.72 -13.23 16.01
C ARG A 370 29.09 -14.27 16.94
N LEU A 371 27.77 -14.41 16.86
CA LEU A 371 27.04 -15.48 17.57
C LEU A 371 27.19 -16.83 16.85
N GLY A 372 27.14 -16.81 15.50
CA GLY A 372 27.10 -18.00 14.66
C GLY A 372 28.45 -18.67 14.43
N SER A 373 29.56 -17.92 14.48
CA SER A 373 30.89 -18.45 14.20
C SER A 373 31.98 -17.74 15.00
N ALA A 374 33.05 -18.46 15.31
CA ALA A 374 34.27 -17.85 15.83
C ALA A 374 34.98 -17.04 14.73
N ARG A 375 35.87 -16.14 15.12
CA ARG A 375 36.69 -15.34 14.18
C ARG A 375 37.64 -16.21 13.38
N TYR A 376 38.21 -17.25 14.04
CA TYR A 376 39.17 -18.18 13.45
C TYR A 376 38.65 -19.61 13.57
N ASP A 377 38.96 -20.43 12.60
CA ASP A 377 38.66 -21.85 12.63
C ASP A 377 39.60 -22.63 13.60
N ALA A 378 39.43 -23.96 13.69
CA ALA A 378 40.25 -24.83 14.53
C ALA A 378 41.72 -24.86 14.09
N ALA A 379 42.02 -24.58 12.82
CA ALA A 379 43.38 -24.47 12.28
C ALA A 379 43.99 -23.10 12.58
N GLY A 380 43.14 -22.12 12.92
CA GLY A 380 43.49 -20.75 13.23
C GLY A 380 43.49 -19.82 12.04
N ASP A 381 42.81 -20.22 10.98
CA ASP A 381 42.62 -19.40 9.80
C ASP A 381 41.40 -18.50 10.01
N TYR A 382 41.48 -17.28 9.47
CA TYR A 382 40.38 -16.30 9.55
C TYR A 382 39.17 -16.79 8.74
N ILE A 383 38.03 -16.89 9.41
CA ILE A 383 36.74 -17.22 8.76
C ILE A 383 36.20 -15.98 8.06
N LYS A 384 36.32 -15.98 6.73
CA LYS A 384 35.75 -14.89 5.89
C LYS A 384 34.24 -14.88 5.95
N GLU A 385 33.66 -13.69 5.79
CA GLU A 385 32.24 -13.55 5.66
C GLU A 385 31.76 -14.14 4.31
N ASP A 386 30.73 -14.96 4.34
CA ASP A 386 30.11 -15.51 3.14
C ASP A 386 28.90 -14.66 2.75
N ILE A 387 29.13 -13.71 1.84
CA ILE A 387 28.10 -12.81 1.31
C ILE A 387 27.54 -13.30 -0.04
N SER A 388 27.91 -14.51 -0.48
CA SER A 388 27.61 -14.99 -1.84
C SER A 388 26.18 -15.51 -2.02
N LYS A 389 25.44 -15.69 -0.93
CA LYS A 389 24.07 -16.22 -0.94
C LYS A 389 23.05 -15.08 -0.82
N SER A 390 21.88 -15.26 -1.42
CA SER A 390 20.70 -14.43 -1.22
C SER A 390 19.52 -15.35 -0.85
N PRO A 391 18.88 -15.18 0.31
CA PRO A 391 19.30 -14.38 1.45
C PRO A 391 20.65 -14.86 2.04
N ALA A 392 21.42 -13.92 2.58
CA ALA A 392 22.78 -14.21 3.05
C ALA A 392 22.79 -15.10 4.30
N ASP A 393 23.79 -16.02 4.35
CA ASP A 393 24.04 -16.80 5.57
C ASP A 393 24.69 -15.92 6.64
N VAL A 394 23.87 -15.38 7.54
CA VAL A 394 24.32 -14.47 8.60
C VAL A 394 25.27 -15.11 9.62
N SER A 395 25.44 -16.42 9.61
CA SER A 395 26.25 -17.12 10.63
C SER A 395 27.72 -16.68 10.66
N THR A 396 28.28 -16.32 9.50
CA THR A 396 29.67 -15.87 9.34
C THR A 396 29.83 -14.34 9.31
N MET A 397 28.73 -13.59 9.33
CA MET A 397 28.71 -12.16 9.06
C MET A 397 28.67 -11.32 10.35
N TYR A 398 29.21 -10.12 10.28
CA TYR A 398 29.08 -9.12 11.35
C TYR A 398 27.85 -8.25 11.11
N THR A 399 26.67 -8.86 11.17
CA THR A 399 25.35 -8.16 11.10
C THR A 399 24.80 -7.93 12.50
N ILE A 400 23.89 -6.97 12.67
CA ILE A 400 23.28 -6.66 13.98
C ILE A 400 22.65 -7.90 14.62
N SER A 401 22.01 -8.74 13.81
CA SER A 401 21.34 -9.96 14.28
C SER A 401 22.34 -11.02 14.81
N ASN A 402 23.60 -10.97 14.39
CA ASN A 402 24.65 -11.95 14.73
C ASN A 402 25.76 -11.38 15.62
N LEU A 403 25.61 -10.16 16.15
CA LEU A 403 26.63 -9.49 16.95
C LEU A 403 26.39 -9.58 18.46
N LYS A 404 27.47 -9.73 19.19
CA LYS A 404 27.54 -9.51 20.65
C LYS A 404 28.88 -8.89 21.04
N ILE A 405 28.94 -8.27 22.20
CA ILE A 405 30.23 -7.87 22.80
C ILE A 405 30.94 -9.11 23.33
N ASN A 406 32.25 -9.15 23.15
CA ASN A 406 33.09 -10.24 23.68
C ASN A 406 32.92 -10.38 25.21
N PRO A 407 32.42 -11.53 25.71
CA PRO A 407 32.17 -11.72 27.14
C PRO A 407 33.42 -11.61 28.01
N ASP A 408 34.59 -11.92 27.46
CA ASP A 408 35.85 -11.87 28.21
C ASP A 408 36.30 -10.42 28.40
N LEU A 409 36.09 -9.57 27.40
CA LEU A 409 36.34 -8.12 27.51
C LEU A 409 35.36 -7.40 28.47
N LEU A 410 34.13 -7.91 28.58
CA LEU A 410 33.19 -7.37 29.59
C LEU A 410 33.65 -7.67 31.01
N LYS A 411 34.28 -8.86 31.23
CA LYS A 411 34.84 -9.23 32.53
C LYS A 411 36.15 -8.53 32.82
N GLN A 412 37.01 -8.42 31.81
CA GLN A 412 38.34 -7.84 31.93
C GLN A 412 38.67 -6.98 30.71
N PRO A 413 38.32 -5.69 30.72
CA PRO A 413 38.54 -4.76 29.60
C PRO A 413 40.00 -4.62 29.16
N THR A 414 40.92 -4.88 30.07
CA THR A 414 42.39 -4.77 29.87
C THR A 414 43.00 -5.94 29.10
N LEU A 415 42.23 -6.93 28.69
CA LEU A 415 42.75 -8.07 27.87
C LEU A 415 43.29 -7.59 26.51
N ASN A 416 42.72 -6.53 25.95
CA ASN A 416 43.25 -5.87 24.76
C ASN A 416 44.35 -4.90 25.18
N SER A 417 45.60 -5.37 25.18
CA SER A 417 46.74 -4.53 25.57
C SER A 417 46.97 -3.40 24.56
N PHE A 418 47.00 -2.17 25.06
CA PHE A 418 47.59 -1.02 24.38
C PHE A 418 49.03 -0.77 24.82
N ILE A 419 49.74 -1.86 25.15
CA ILE A 419 51.12 -1.85 25.53
C ILE A 419 51.87 -2.74 24.57
N LYS A 420 52.91 -2.21 23.92
CA LYS A 420 53.78 -2.93 23.00
C LYS A 420 54.70 -3.92 23.76
N ASP A 421 55.34 -4.83 23.05
CA ASP A 421 56.28 -5.80 23.62
C ASP A 421 57.47 -5.16 24.35
N ASP A 422 57.86 -3.98 23.93
CA ASP A 422 58.89 -3.15 24.57
C ASP A 422 58.40 -2.40 25.85
N LYS A 423 57.17 -2.67 26.32
CA LYS A 423 56.48 -2.05 27.43
C LYS A 423 56.14 -0.57 27.24
N SER A 424 56.31 -0.02 26.04
CA SER A 424 55.80 1.32 25.70
C SER A 424 54.30 1.29 25.44
N VAL A 425 53.62 2.44 25.64
CA VAL A 425 52.20 2.58 25.34
C VAL A 425 52.01 2.66 23.84
N ASP A 426 51.04 1.90 23.33
CA ASP A 426 50.70 1.87 21.89
C ASP A 426 49.74 2.97 21.50
N PHE A 427 50.23 4.19 21.40
CA PHE A 427 49.47 5.33 20.92
C PHE A 427 49.12 5.22 19.46
N GLU A 428 49.85 4.45 18.65
CA GLU A 428 49.58 4.28 17.23
C GLU A 428 48.27 3.53 17.04
N LYS A 429 48.04 2.44 17.77
CA LYS A 429 46.81 1.67 17.77
C LYS A 429 45.62 2.53 18.20
N ALA A 430 45.76 3.33 19.27
CA ALA A 430 44.73 4.24 19.72
C ALA A 430 44.42 5.36 18.71
N THR A 431 45.45 5.87 18.00
CA THR A 431 45.27 6.86 16.94
C THR A 431 44.56 6.29 15.73
N LYS A 432 44.92 5.08 15.30
CA LYS A 432 44.19 4.38 14.22
C LYS A 432 42.72 4.17 14.56
N LEU A 433 42.39 3.83 15.81
CA LEU A 433 41.01 3.70 16.28
C LEU A 433 40.25 5.03 16.20
N MET A 434 40.92 6.15 16.54
CA MET A 434 40.33 7.49 16.37
C MET A 434 40.12 7.84 14.89
N GLU A 435 41.05 7.47 14.01
CA GLU A 435 40.95 7.70 12.56
C GLU A 435 39.75 6.98 11.94
N VAL A 436 39.40 5.77 12.43
CA VAL A 436 38.18 5.05 12.03
C VAL A 436 36.94 5.94 12.18
N PHE A 437 36.82 6.63 13.32
CA PHE A 437 35.67 7.49 13.59
C PHE A 437 35.75 8.86 12.90
N ALA A 438 36.93 9.34 12.60
CA ALA A 438 37.13 10.60 11.91
C ALA A 438 36.73 10.58 10.43
N GLY A 439 36.37 9.41 9.91
CA GLY A 439 35.87 9.26 8.55
C GLY A 439 36.95 9.29 7.46
N ILE A 440 38.20 9.11 7.82
CA ILE A 440 39.31 9.03 6.85
C ILE A 440 39.29 7.62 6.22
N GLY A 441 38.42 7.43 5.27
CA GLY A 441 38.49 6.30 4.34
C GLY A 441 37.60 5.08 4.63
N GLN A 442 36.47 5.20 5.36
CA GLN A 442 35.89 4.06 6.03
C GLN A 442 34.48 3.62 5.63
N VAL A 443 33.74 4.38 4.88
CA VAL A 443 32.60 3.76 4.17
C VAL A 443 33.19 3.18 2.89
N ARG A 444 33.16 1.87 2.75
CA ARG A 444 33.66 1.15 1.58
C ARG A 444 33.09 1.83 0.33
N ASP A 445 34.01 2.32 -0.51
CA ASP A 445 33.67 2.83 -1.83
C ASP A 445 33.15 1.64 -2.63
N LEU A 446 31.84 1.41 -2.59
CA LEU A 446 31.20 0.48 -3.50
C LEU A 446 31.38 1.09 -4.87
N ASN A 447 32.23 0.44 -5.70
CA ASN A 447 32.49 0.83 -7.05
C ASN A 447 31.19 1.27 -7.71
N GLN A 448 31.05 2.57 -7.94
CA GLN A 448 29.91 3.15 -8.58
C GLN A 448 29.72 2.55 -9.96
N PRO A 449 28.54 2.12 -10.30
CA PRO A 449 28.11 2.28 -11.67
C PRO A 449 28.05 3.79 -11.93
N SER A 450 28.80 4.24 -12.90
CA SER A 450 29.08 5.65 -13.17
C SER A 450 27.87 6.47 -13.61
N GLU A 451 26.68 5.90 -13.69
CA GLU A 451 25.43 6.58 -14.04
C GLU A 451 24.26 5.91 -13.31
N VAL A 452 23.93 6.46 -12.15
CA VAL A 452 22.68 6.15 -11.48
C VAL A 452 21.61 6.95 -12.22
N TYR A 453 20.89 6.30 -13.10
CA TYR A 453 19.58 6.77 -13.49
C TYR A 453 18.67 6.57 -12.27
N VAL A 454 18.65 7.58 -11.43
CA VAL A 454 17.56 7.75 -10.48
C VAL A 454 16.38 8.15 -11.34
N ASP A 455 15.64 7.16 -11.81
CA ASP A 455 14.32 7.47 -12.27
C ASP A 455 13.58 7.92 -11.03
N ALA A 456 13.50 9.23 -10.98
CA ALA A 456 12.68 10.05 -10.13
C ALA A 456 12.57 9.62 -8.66
N ALA A 457 12.78 10.54 -7.80
CA ALA A 457 12.06 10.85 -6.56
C ALA A 457 11.60 9.72 -5.61
N TRP A 458 11.52 8.48 -6.03
CA TRP A 458 10.79 7.40 -5.34
C TRP A 458 11.66 6.32 -4.72
N THR A 459 12.91 6.18 -5.13
CA THR A 459 13.82 5.17 -4.60
C THR A 459 14.80 5.80 -3.63
N ILE A 460 14.87 5.24 -2.44
CA ILE A 460 15.91 5.56 -1.46
C ILE A 460 17.23 5.14 -2.09
N ASN A 461 18.14 6.09 -2.29
CA ASN A 461 19.44 5.79 -2.88
C ASN A 461 20.31 5.01 -1.87
N PRO A 462 20.56 3.71 -2.06
CA PRO A 462 21.38 2.92 -1.14
C PRO A 462 22.88 3.23 -1.28
N ASN A 463 23.28 3.95 -2.32
CA ASN A 463 24.66 4.36 -2.58
C ASN A 463 24.91 5.78 -2.08
N LEU A 464 24.96 5.96 -0.77
CA LEU A 464 25.54 7.17 -0.19
C LEU A 464 27.05 7.16 -0.42
N ASN A 465 27.45 7.61 -1.62
CA ASN A 465 28.83 7.67 -2.06
C ASN A 465 29.50 8.92 -1.57
N SER A 466 29.76 8.98 -0.29
CA SER A 466 30.64 10.02 0.22
C SER A 466 31.39 9.48 1.41
N LYS A 467 32.65 9.87 1.53
CA LYS A 467 33.49 9.60 2.68
C LYS A 467 32.94 10.38 3.86
N HIS A 468 31.85 9.89 4.44
CA HIS A 468 31.23 10.47 5.62
C HIS A 468 31.71 9.74 6.86
N GLY A 469 31.91 10.48 7.93
CA GLY A 469 32.00 9.87 9.25
C GLY A 469 30.68 9.15 9.60
N TYR A 470 30.73 8.15 10.48
CA TYR A 470 29.57 7.31 10.81
C TYR A 470 28.33 8.12 11.26
N ILE A 471 28.52 9.20 12.01
CA ILE A 471 27.43 10.09 12.43
C ILE A 471 26.80 10.77 11.22
N ALA A 472 27.61 11.31 10.29
CA ALA A 472 27.11 11.97 9.10
C ALA A 472 26.44 10.97 8.14
N PHE A 473 26.91 9.72 8.09
CA PHE A 473 26.24 8.67 7.34
C PHE A 473 24.84 8.37 7.91
N TYR A 474 24.74 8.22 9.23
CA TYR A 474 23.45 8.02 9.91
C TYR A 474 22.49 9.20 9.64
N ASP A 475 22.97 10.43 9.81
CA ASP A 475 22.17 11.63 9.52
C ASP A 475 21.70 11.67 8.05
N SER A 476 22.54 11.17 7.15
CA SER A 476 22.19 11.08 5.74
C SER A 476 21.11 10.03 5.47
N VAL A 477 21.16 8.86 6.12
CA VAL A 477 20.12 7.83 6.03
C VAL A 477 18.79 8.36 6.57
N VAL A 478 18.79 8.96 7.75
CA VAL A 478 17.58 9.57 8.34
C VAL A 478 17.05 10.70 7.45
N GLY A 479 17.93 11.56 6.95
CA GLY A 479 17.57 12.64 6.05
C GLY A 479 16.99 12.18 4.71
N GLN A 480 17.46 11.04 4.17
CA GLN A 480 16.86 10.43 2.97
C GLN A 480 15.46 9.91 3.26
N MET A 481 15.27 9.21 4.39
CA MET A 481 13.94 8.73 4.79
C MET A 481 12.95 9.88 4.94
N ALA A 482 13.35 10.96 5.63
CA ALA A 482 12.53 12.16 5.79
C ALA A 482 12.20 12.83 4.44
N ASN A 483 13.16 12.87 3.51
CA ASN A 483 12.94 13.44 2.18
C ASN A 483 11.94 12.59 1.38
N VAL A 484 12.10 11.28 1.36
CA VAL A 484 11.18 10.35 0.68
C VAL A 484 9.79 10.41 1.32
N GLY A 485 9.70 10.45 2.65
CA GLY A 485 8.45 10.64 3.37
C GLY A 485 7.76 11.95 3.03
N SER A 486 8.50 13.05 2.91
CA SER A 486 7.97 14.34 2.47
C SER A 486 7.40 14.30 1.05
N VAL A 487 8.06 13.56 0.14
CA VAL A 487 7.59 13.36 -1.22
C VAL A 487 6.30 12.54 -1.23
N TYR A 488 6.25 11.40 -0.52
CA TYR A 488 5.02 10.61 -0.44
C TYR A 488 3.86 11.40 0.18
N ASN A 489 4.10 12.16 1.26
CA ASN A 489 3.10 13.03 1.86
C ASN A 489 2.56 14.08 0.86
N SER A 490 3.43 14.65 0.03
CA SER A 490 3.03 15.61 -1.01
C SER A 490 2.13 14.95 -2.06
N ILE A 491 2.46 13.70 -2.45
CA ILE A 491 1.64 12.95 -3.41
C ILE A 491 0.30 12.58 -2.79
N VAL A 492 0.29 12.05 -1.56
CA VAL A 492 -0.95 11.74 -0.83
C VAL A 492 -1.86 12.96 -0.79
N SER A 493 -1.31 14.14 -0.45
CA SER A 493 -2.08 15.37 -0.42
C SER A 493 -2.68 15.74 -1.79
N SER A 494 -1.90 15.58 -2.86
CA SER A 494 -2.34 15.83 -4.24
C SER A 494 -3.38 14.80 -4.69
N GLN A 495 -3.16 13.51 -4.38
CA GLN A 495 -4.09 12.43 -4.74
C GLN A 495 -5.41 12.54 -4.00
N ASN A 496 -5.38 12.86 -2.71
CA ASN A 496 -6.59 13.08 -1.92
C ASN A 496 -7.42 14.27 -2.45
N ALA A 497 -6.76 15.32 -2.93
CA ALA A 497 -7.46 16.43 -3.61
C ALA A 497 -8.09 15.96 -4.94
N THR A 498 -7.40 15.13 -5.71
CA THR A 498 -7.91 14.56 -6.97
C THR A 498 -9.10 13.63 -6.72
N VAL A 499 -8.97 12.69 -5.77
CA VAL A 499 -10.07 11.77 -5.37
C VAL A 499 -11.28 12.56 -4.88
N SER A 500 -11.08 13.59 -4.05
CA SER A 500 -12.16 14.46 -3.57
C SER A 500 -12.84 15.22 -4.70
N SER A 501 -12.08 15.70 -5.69
CA SER A 501 -12.62 16.38 -6.87
C SER A 501 -13.45 15.43 -7.74
N LEU A 502 -12.97 14.20 -7.95
CA LEU A 502 -13.69 13.17 -8.70
C LEU A 502 -14.96 12.73 -7.96
N GLU A 503 -14.87 12.55 -6.64
CA GLU A 503 -16.05 12.22 -5.83
C GLU A 503 -17.08 13.36 -5.87
N ASN A 504 -16.68 14.61 -5.76
CA ASN A 504 -17.58 15.74 -5.94
C ASN A 504 -18.23 15.75 -7.33
N SER A 505 -17.48 15.43 -8.38
CA SER A 505 -18.01 15.33 -9.75
C SER A 505 -19.00 14.16 -9.88
N ARG A 506 -18.71 13.02 -9.25
CA ARG A 506 -19.64 11.88 -9.15
C ARG A 506 -20.91 12.30 -8.42
N GLN A 507 -20.80 12.94 -7.26
CA GLN A 507 -21.96 13.37 -6.46
C GLN A 507 -22.85 14.39 -7.18
N GLN A 508 -22.29 15.20 -8.07
CA GLN A 508 -23.10 16.07 -8.93
C GLN A 508 -23.99 15.30 -9.91
N VAL A 509 -23.57 14.10 -10.34
CA VAL A 509 -24.34 13.23 -11.24
C VAL A 509 -25.21 12.25 -10.46
N LEU A 510 -24.61 11.55 -9.48
CA LEU A 510 -25.25 10.46 -8.73
C LEU A 510 -26.10 10.94 -7.56
N GLY A 511 -25.71 12.09 -7.00
CA GLY A 511 -26.23 12.58 -5.73
C GLY A 511 -27.70 12.97 -5.79
N VAL A 512 -28.36 12.82 -4.66
CA VAL A 512 -29.75 13.24 -4.48
C VAL A 512 -29.78 14.69 -3.94
N SER A 513 -30.36 15.61 -4.68
CA SER A 513 -30.65 16.96 -4.18
C SER A 513 -32.02 16.98 -3.51
N SER A 514 -32.06 17.27 -2.21
CA SER A 514 -33.32 17.36 -1.46
C SER A 514 -34.28 18.41 -2.07
N GLU A 515 -33.77 19.54 -2.57
CA GLU A 515 -34.56 20.57 -3.18
C GLU A 515 -35.19 20.12 -4.52
N GLU A 516 -34.38 19.42 -5.36
CA GLU A 516 -34.89 18.88 -6.62
C GLU A 516 -35.95 17.80 -6.39
N GLU A 517 -35.71 16.88 -5.44
CA GLU A 517 -36.66 15.79 -5.17
C GLU A 517 -37.95 16.33 -4.52
N LEU A 518 -37.87 17.35 -3.66
CA LEU A 518 -39.09 18.02 -3.15
C LEU A 518 -39.88 18.71 -4.28
N GLN A 519 -39.20 19.36 -5.22
CA GLN A 519 -39.86 19.92 -6.40
C GLN A 519 -40.51 18.84 -7.27
N ASN A 520 -39.81 17.70 -7.45
CA ASN A 520 -40.33 16.54 -8.18
C ASN A 520 -41.56 15.95 -7.48
N ILE A 521 -41.54 15.82 -6.15
CA ILE A 521 -42.68 15.35 -5.34
C ILE A 521 -43.88 16.26 -5.59
N ILE A 522 -43.72 17.59 -5.48
CA ILE A 522 -44.82 18.56 -5.72
C ILE A 522 -45.33 18.44 -7.15
N LYS A 523 -44.46 18.35 -8.14
CA LYS A 523 -44.80 18.18 -9.55
C LYS A 523 -45.61 16.89 -9.80
N PHE A 524 -45.16 15.77 -9.28
CA PHE A 524 -45.82 14.49 -9.45
C PHE A 524 -47.12 14.40 -8.68
N GLN A 525 -47.20 15.02 -7.49
CA GLN A 525 -48.43 15.14 -6.72
C GLN A 525 -49.51 15.98 -7.50
N ASN A 526 -49.10 17.07 -8.11
CA ASN A 526 -49.98 17.87 -8.95
C ASN A 526 -50.46 17.08 -10.18
N ALA A 527 -49.57 16.34 -10.83
CA ALA A 527 -49.90 15.48 -11.97
C ALA A 527 -50.88 14.37 -11.58
N TYR A 528 -50.65 13.73 -10.39
CA TYR A 528 -51.55 12.74 -9.81
C TYR A 528 -52.96 13.32 -9.58
N ASN A 529 -53.04 14.49 -8.92
CA ASN A 529 -54.29 15.18 -8.65
C ASN A 529 -55.03 15.57 -9.95
N ALA A 530 -54.30 16.04 -10.97
CA ALA A 530 -54.87 16.37 -12.27
C ALA A 530 -55.46 15.14 -12.99
N SER A 531 -54.72 14.01 -12.98
CA SER A 531 -55.17 12.75 -13.55
C SER A 531 -56.40 12.21 -12.81
N SER A 532 -56.45 12.31 -11.49
CA SER A 532 -57.58 11.91 -10.67
C SER A 532 -58.84 12.75 -10.98
N ARG A 533 -58.68 14.08 -11.10
CA ARG A 533 -59.79 14.97 -11.51
C ARG A 533 -60.30 14.64 -12.92
N TYR A 534 -59.37 14.33 -13.84
CA TYR A 534 -59.72 13.94 -15.20
C TYR A 534 -60.57 12.66 -15.22
N ILE A 535 -60.21 11.63 -14.41
CA ILE A 535 -61.01 10.42 -14.27
C ILE A 535 -62.40 10.72 -13.73
N ASN A 536 -62.50 11.57 -12.68
CA ASN A 536 -63.80 11.97 -12.13
C ASN A 536 -64.69 12.66 -13.14
N VAL A 537 -64.15 13.53 -14.02
CA VAL A 537 -64.90 14.17 -15.09
C VAL A 537 -65.44 13.16 -16.10
N ILE A 538 -64.63 12.14 -16.43
CA ILE A 538 -65.05 11.07 -17.34
C ILE A 538 -66.14 10.20 -16.70
N ASP A 539 -66.02 9.90 -15.43
CA ASP A 539 -67.02 9.14 -14.67
C ASP A 539 -68.36 9.86 -14.67
N GLN A 540 -68.36 11.18 -14.37
CA GLN A 540 -69.57 12.04 -14.50
C GLN A 540 -70.15 12.04 -15.92
N MET A 541 -69.34 12.06 -16.95
CA MET A 541 -69.79 11.96 -18.33
C MET A 541 -70.43 10.60 -18.64
N LEU A 542 -69.89 9.50 -18.11
CA LEU A 542 -70.42 8.18 -18.22
C LEU A 542 -71.76 8.04 -17.49
N GLU A 543 -71.83 8.53 -16.27
CA GLU A 543 -73.07 8.56 -15.47
C GLU A 543 -74.19 9.34 -16.18
N HIS A 544 -73.82 10.50 -16.76
CA HIS A 544 -74.79 11.29 -17.54
C HIS A 544 -75.31 10.55 -18.75
N ILE A 545 -74.43 9.81 -19.47
CA ILE A 545 -74.83 9.01 -20.62
C ILE A 545 -75.78 7.88 -20.21
N ILE A 546 -75.44 7.16 -19.13
CA ILE A 546 -76.24 6.01 -18.61
C ILE A 546 -77.59 6.48 -18.09
N THR A 547 -77.68 7.69 -17.50
CA THR A 547 -78.91 8.24 -16.96
C THR A 547 -79.80 8.92 -18.01
N THR A 548 -79.22 9.28 -19.19
CA THR A 548 -79.94 9.92 -20.29
C THR A 548 -80.35 8.99 -21.42
N LEU A 549 -79.81 7.75 -21.44
CA LEU A 549 -80.23 6.63 -22.26
C LEU A 549 -81.31 5.82 -21.57
#